data_29b63cc159e3dc7a9383465b7200d8ea
#
_entry.id   29b63cc159e3dc7a9383465b7200d8ea
#
_cell.length_a   1.000
_cell.length_b   1.000
_cell.length_c   1.000
_cell.angle_alpha   90.00
_cell.angle_beta   90.00
_cell.angle_gamma   90.00
#
_symmetry.space_group_name_H-M   'P 1'
#
loop_
_entity.id
_entity.type
_entity.pdbx_description
1 polymer ?
#
loop_
_entity_poly.entity_id
_entity_poly.type
_entity_poly.pdbx_seq_one_letter_code
_entity_poly.pdbx_strand_id
1 'polypeptide(L)'
;APSRGLGDVYKRQLDTPNNILAVEYLKALKRRNSAMTPILIPRAGSGYHDTTINTPTASASAIRAAVSNVTPSDNHTFHFSSADYGSQSIHSSRPHLSEIASSMPEPAFALFQKEITSGRLMDADDFSSILGYRILSCIKKELENIYDMTPEIANRIIKNRYHFSSFTQFCAQNKSRDITYTRMNRILLHLILQMTQTDVKQYKETDYIPYLRILGFRKDASALLSALKKSAKVPVISKLSSALRTLDGTANQMLKQDIFSSELYEQQKTGKTKNRFSCPECSKEIIRV
;
A
#
# COMPACT_ATOMS: atom_id res chain seq x y z
N ALA A 1 36.37 -11.81 22.93
CA ALA A 1 35.04 -11.65 22.33
C ALA A 1 34.72 -12.90 21.49
N PRO A 2 33.52 -13.50 21.61
CA PRO A 2 33.17 -14.66 20.79
C PRO A 2 33.27 -14.26 19.31
N SER A 3 34.04 -15.04 18.54
CA SER A 3 34.16 -14.86 17.10
C SER A 3 32.76 -14.98 16.47
N ARG A 4 32.23 -13.88 15.96
CA ARG A 4 30.98 -13.89 15.21
C ARG A 4 31.20 -14.75 13.97
N GLY A 5 30.50 -15.87 13.87
CA GLY A 5 30.62 -16.78 12.74
C GLY A 5 30.27 -16.05 11.44
N LEU A 6 30.89 -16.49 10.33
CA LEU A 6 30.59 -15.97 8.97
C LEU A 6 29.08 -15.92 8.68
N GLY A 7 28.27 -16.82 9.24
CA GLY A 7 26.83 -16.80 9.14
C GLY A 7 26.13 -15.56 9.72
N ASP A 8 26.67 -14.95 10.77
CA ASP A 8 26.10 -13.74 11.38
C ASP A 8 26.40 -12.47 10.57
N VAL A 9 27.52 -12.45 9.85
CA VAL A 9 27.87 -11.36 8.93
C VAL A 9 26.94 -11.37 7.72
N TYR A 10 26.71 -12.54 7.12
CA TYR A 10 25.77 -12.71 6.01
C TYR A 10 24.33 -12.44 6.42
N LYS A 11 23.89 -12.83 7.60
CA LYS A 11 22.58 -12.52 8.14
C LYS A 11 22.34 -11.00 8.21
N ARG A 12 23.31 -10.24 8.70
CA ARG A 12 23.24 -8.78 8.79
C ARG A 12 23.19 -8.08 7.41
N GLN A 13 23.91 -8.62 6.41
CA GLN A 13 23.91 -8.10 5.06
C GLN A 13 22.54 -8.26 4.37
N LEU A 14 21.78 -9.29 4.74
CA LEU A 14 20.45 -9.58 4.20
C LEU A 14 19.31 -8.96 5.03
N ASP A 15 19.62 -8.35 6.18
CA ASP A 15 18.61 -7.82 7.12
C ASP A 15 17.96 -6.50 6.65
N THR A 16 18.50 -5.86 5.62
CA THR A 16 17.86 -4.64 5.12
C THR A 16 16.70 -4.97 4.17
N PRO A 17 15.56 -4.28 4.28
CA PRO A 17 14.39 -4.54 3.44
C PRO A 17 14.69 -4.51 1.93
N ASN A 18 15.57 -3.60 1.49
CA ASN A 18 15.96 -3.51 0.08
C ASN A 18 16.76 -4.74 -0.39
N ASN A 19 17.66 -5.27 0.44
CA ASN A 19 18.43 -6.46 0.12
C ASN A 19 17.56 -7.71 0.09
N ILE A 20 16.59 -7.83 1.03
CA ILE A 20 15.61 -8.92 1.01
C ILE A 20 14.81 -8.88 -0.30
N LEU A 21 14.33 -7.71 -0.71
CA LEU A 21 13.58 -7.54 -1.94
C LEU A 21 14.42 -7.89 -3.18
N ALA A 22 15.68 -7.44 -3.23
CA ALA A 22 16.60 -7.76 -4.32
C ALA A 22 16.82 -9.28 -4.45
N VAL A 23 17.01 -9.98 -3.32
CA VAL A 23 17.16 -11.44 -3.29
C VAL A 23 15.90 -12.14 -3.79
N GLU A 24 14.71 -11.67 -3.43
CA GLU A 24 13.46 -12.28 -3.93
C GLU A 24 13.27 -12.06 -5.44
N TYR A 25 13.67 -10.91 -5.99
CA TYR A 25 13.70 -10.70 -7.44
C TYR A 25 14.69 -11.67 -8.14
N LEU A 26 15.89 -11.83 -7.61
CA LEU A 26 16.87 -12.79 -8.16
C LEU A 26 16.37 -14.24 -8.13
N LYS A 27 15.71 -14.63 -7.02
CA LYS A 27 15.05 -15.94 -6.91
C LYS A 27 13.94 -16.11 -7.95
N ALA A 28 13.15 -15.08 -8.18
CA ALA A 28 12.06 -15.11 -9.17
C ALA A 28 12.60 -15.24 -10.59
N LEU A 29 13.63 -14.47 -10.95
CA LEU A 29 14.32 -14.59 -12.25
C LEU A 29 14.85 -15.99 -12.48
N LYS A 30 15.53 -16.56 -11.46
CA LYS A 30 16.06 -17.93 -11.53
C LYS A 30 14.95 -18.98 -11.68
N ARG A 31 13.89 -18.90 -10.87
CA ARG A 31 12.75 -19.85 -10.95
C ARG A 31 12.05 -19.83 -12.29
N ARG A 32 11.98 -18.65 -12.93
CA ARG A 32 11.32 -18.49 -14.24
C ARG A 32 12.26 -18.66 -15.43
N ASN A 33 13.51 -19.03 -15.18
CA ASN A 33 14.56 -19.13 -16.20
C ASN A 33 14.57 -17.89 -17.12
N SER A 34 14.50 -16.71 -16.53
CA SER A 34 14.36 -15.44 -17.24
C SER A 34 15.69 -14.99 -17.84
N ALA A 35 15.68 -14.51 -19.08
CA ALA A 35 16.82 -13.90 -19.74
C ALA A 35 17.09 -12.44 -19.31
N MET A 36 16.28 -11.88 -18.41
CA MET A 36 16.47 -10.50 -17.94
C MET A 36 17.74 -10.39 -17.08
N THR A 37 18.56 -9.37 -17.36
CA THR A 37 19.74 -9.04 -16.56
C THR A 37 19.35 -8.05 -15.47
N PRO A 38 19.53 -8.37 -14.17
CA PRO A 38 19.24 -7.46 -13.09
C PRO A 38 20.28 -6.34 -13.02
N ILE A 39 19.83 -5.10 -12.90
CA ILE A 39 20.69 -3.94 -12.66
C ILE A 39 20.44 -3.47 -11.23
N LEU A 40 21.50 -3.47 -10.41
CA LEU A 40 21.44 -3.04 -9.02
C LEU A 40 21.75 -1.55 -8.91
N ILE A 41 20.85 -0.80 -8.31
CA ILE A 41 21.05 0.61 -7.97
C ILE A 41 21.29 0.70 -6.47
N PRO A 42 22.49 1.10 -6.01
CA PRO A 42 22.76 1.25 -4.59
C PRO A 42 21.90 2.36 -3.98
N ARG A 43 21.35 2.12 -2.81
CA ARG A 43 20.62 3.16 -2.08
C ARG A 43 21.61 4.21 -1.57
N ALA A 44 21.35 5.48 -1.89
CA ALA A 44 22.08 6.63 -1.34
C ALA A 44 21.17 7.44 -0.40
N GLY A 45 21.77 8.12 0.58
CA GLY A 45 21.07 9.01 1.52
C GLY A 45 20.48 8.32 2.73
N SER A 46 19.25 8.68 3.10
CA SER A 46 18.59 8.26 4.34
C SER A 46 18.40 6.76 4.47
N GLY A 47 18.48 6.24 5.69
CA GLY A 47 18.12 4.88 6.05
C GLY A 47 16.65 4.58 5.76
N TYR A 48 16.29 3.29 5.65
CA TYR A 48 14.92 2.88 5.36
C TYR A 48 13.93 3.29 6.46
N HIS A 49 14.38 3.29 7.71
CA HIS A 49 13.56 3.58 8.90
C HIS A 49 13.69 5.02 9.41
N ASP A 50 14.43 5.88 8.71
CA ASP A 50 14.58 7.28 9.14
C ASP A 50 13.21 7.97 9.09
N THR A 51 12.86 8.64 10.19
CA THR A 51 11.60 9.35 10.36
C THR A 51 11.77 10.87 10.26
N THR A 52 13.00 11.35 10.04
CA THR A 52 13.34 12.77 9.90
C THR A 52 13.93 13.05 8.52
N ILE A 53 13.68 14.25 8.00
CA ILE A 53 14.26 14.72 6.73
C ILE A 53 15.58 15.41 7.02
N ASN A 54 16.67 14.66 6.95
CA ASN A 54 18.02 15.18 7.23
C ASN A 54 18.90 15.27 5.97
N THR A 55 18.41 14.81 4.83
CA THR A 55 19.15 14.76 3.56
C THR A 55 18.22 15.05 2.39
N PRO A 56 18.76 15.48 1.23
CA PRO A 56 17.95 15.67 0.01
C PRO A 56 17.20 14.41 -0.45
N THR A 57 17.63 13.22 0.00
CA THR A 57 17.00 11.94 -0.31
C THR A 57 16.34 11.36 0.93
N ALA A 58 15.21 11.92 1.34
CA ALA A 58 14.48 11.47 2.51
C ALA A 58 13.82 10.08 2.29
N SER A 59 13.65 9.35 3.38
CA SER A 59 12.87 8.10 3.35
C SER A 59 11.38 8.41 3.15
N ALA A 60 10.62 7.47 2.58
CA ALA A 60 9.17 7.60 2.48
C ALA A 60 8.50 7.69 3.87
N SER A 61 9.12 7.13 4.91
CA SER A 61 8.65 7.23 6.29
C SER A 61 8.84 8.64 6.83
N ALA A 62 9.98 9.28 6.55
CA ALA A 62 10.25 10.67 6.93
C ALA A 62 9.28 11.64 6.26
N ILE A 63 9.04 11.47 4.96
CA ILE A 63 8.07 12.30 4.21
C ILE A 63 6.67 12.15 4.79
N ARG A 64 6.21 10.91 5.05
CA ARG A 64 4.89 10.67 5.67
C ARG A 64 4.77 11.30 7.06
N ALA A 65 5.79 11.16 7.89
CA ALA A 65 5.80 11.78 9.21
C ALA A 65 5.74 13.31 9.13
N ALA A 66 6.52 13.91 8.21
CA ALA A 66 6.49 15.35 7.97
C ALA A 66 5.11 15.83 7.52
N VAL A 67 4.43 15.10 6.62
CA VAL A 67 3.09 15.42 6.14
C VAL A 67 2.04 15.35 7.25
N SER A 68 2.09 14.34 8.11
CA SER A 68 1.15 14.21 9.23
C SER A 68 1.19 15.40 10.17
N ASN A 69 2.31 16.13 10.23
CA ASN A 69 2.47 17.33 11.03
C ASN A 69 1.99 18.62 10.34
N VAL A 70 1.73 18.59 9.02
CA VAL A 70 1.32 19.77 8.22
C VAL A 70 -0.20 19.85 8.06
N THR A 71 -0.91 18.72 8.05
CA THR A 71 -2.36 18.72 7.89
C THR A 71 -3.05 19.24 9.15
N PRO A 72 -3.84 20.33 9.08
CA PRO A 72 -4.64 20.76 10.22
C PRO A 72 -5.74 19.72 10.45
N SER A 73 -5.62 18.91 11.47
CA SER A 73 -6.73 18.11 11.94
C SER A 73 -7.46 18.88 13.02
N ASP A 74 -8.60 19.46 12.68
CA ASP A 74 -9.62 19.74 13.69
C ASP A 74 -10.05 18.36 14.27
N ASN A 75 -9.54 18.04 15.45
CA ASN A 75 -9.94 16.95 16.34
C ASN A 75 -9.51 15.50 16.06
N HIS A 76 -8.55 15.18 15.20
CA HIS A 76 -7.97 13.85 15.18
C HIS A 76 -6.46 13.89 15.30
N THR A 77 -5.96 13.55 16.48
CA THR A 77 -4.53 13.39 16.77
C THR A 77 -4.02 12.18 15.98
N PHE A 78 -3.26 12.42 14.93
CA PHE A 78 -2.55 11.36 14.20
C PHE A 78 -1.44 10.79 15.09
N HIS A 79 -1.75 9.74 15.81
CA HIS A 79 -0.73 8.96 16.48
C HIS A 79 -0.14 7.92 15.53
N PHE A 80 0.89 8.28 14.79
CA PHE A 80 1.86 7.31 14.34
C PHE A 80 2.66 6.89 15.59
N SER A 81 2.08 6.05 16.43
CA SER A 81 2.85 5.41 17.47
C SER A 81 3.73 4.34 16.84
N SER A 82 4.95 4.73 16.47
CA SER A 82 6.08 3.82 16.53
C SER A 82 6.29 3.48 18.01
N ALA A 83 5.49 2.54 18.52
CA ALA A 83 5.69 2.02 19.86
C ALA A 83 6.97 1.20 19.83
N ASP A 84 8.11 1.86 20.09
CA ASP A 84 9.34 1.30 20.65
C ASP A 84 10.50 2.31 20.74
N TYR A 85 10.24 3.61 20.85
CA TYR A 85 11.30 4.53 21.26
C TYR A 85 10.80 5.50 22.33
N GLY A 86 11.57 5.51 23.44
CA GLY A 86 11.29 6.16 24.71
C GLY A 86 10.82 7.62 24.60
N SER A 87 10.00 7.97 25.57
CA SER A 87 9.44 9.29 25.83
C SER A 87 10.53 10.37 25.85
N GLN A 88 10.73 11.05 24.74
CA GLN A 88 11.31 12.38 24.73
C GLN A 88 10.27 13.33 24.17
N SER A 89 9.83 14.25 25.01
CA SER A 89 9.03 15.40 24.63
C SER A 89 9.84 16.27 23.65
N ILE A 90 9.64 16.00 22.35
CA ILE A 90 10.23 16.83 21.31
C ILE A 90 9.26 17.98 21.09
N HIS A 91 9.66 19.17 21.51
CA HIS A 91 9.15 20.43 20.95
C HIS A 91 9.49 20.42 19.46
N SER A 92 8.62 19.84 18.63
CA SER A 92 8.80 19.83 17.18
C SER A 92 8.29 21.14 16.60
N SER A 93 9.20 22.03 16.26
CA SER A 93 8.97 22.99 15.19
C SER A 93 8.39 22.22 14.00
N ARG A 94 7.21 22.68 13.49
CA ARG A 94 6.55 22.07 12.32
C ARG A 94 7.55 21.99 11.18
N PRO A 95 7.79 20.80 10.59
CA PRO A 95 8.67 20.73 9.43
C PRO A 95 8.08 21.63 8.34
N HIS A 96 8.90 22.55 7.85
CA HIS A 96 8.47 23.45 6.81
C HIS A 96 8.24 22.65 5.52
N LEU A 97 7.21 22.99 4.74
CA LEU A 97 6.98 22.44 3.39
C LEU A 97 8.25 22.49 2.53
N SER A 98 9.15 23.42 2.81
CA SER A 98 10.49 23.54 2.19
C SER A 98 11.37 22.29 2.39
N GLU A 99 11.29 21.62 3.53
CA GLU A 99 12.06 20.38 3.78
C GLU A 99 11.54 19.21 2.93
N ILE A 100 10.21 19.13 2.78
CA ILE A 100 9.59 18.14 1.89
C ILE A 100 9.95 18.46 0.43
N ALA A 101 9.94 19.75 0.05
CA ALA A 101 10.29 20.19 -1.29
C ALA A 101 11.71 19.77 -1.69
N SER A 102 12.67 19.93 -0.77
CA SER A 102 14.07 19.55 -1.03
C SER A 102 14.29 18.03 -1.20
N SER A 103 13.33 17.21 -0.77
CA SER A 103 13.46 15.73 -0.75
C SER A 103 12.81 15.02 -1.95
N MET A 104 12.25 15.78 -2.90
CA MET A 104 11.63 15.21 -4.10
C MET A 104 11.78 16.14 -5.31
N PRO A 105 11.63 15.62 -6.57
CA PRO A 105 11.65 16.45 -7.77
C PRO A 105 10.54 17.52 -7.76
N GLU A 106 10.88 18.72 -8.25
CA GLU A 106 9.96 19.87 -8.27
C GLU A 106 8.57 19.57 -8.86
N PRO A 107 8.42 18.88 -10.03
CA PRO A 107 7.10 18.55 -10.54
C PRO A 107 6.29 17.63 -9.63
N ALA A 108 6.96 16.70 -8.92
CA ALA A 108 6.32 15.82 -7.96
C ALA A 108 5.86 16.61 -6.71
N PHE A 109 6.71 17.54 -6.24
CA PHE A 109 6.35 18.40 -5.11
C PHE A 109 5.16 19.30 -5.42
N ALA A 110 5.10 19.90 -6.62
CA ALA A 110 3.96 20.74 -7.03
C ALA A 110 2.63 19.98 -6.99
N LEU A 111 2.60 18.75 -7.49
CA LEU A 111 1.42 17.88 -7.39
C LEU A 111 1.09 17.52 -5.95
N PHE A 112 2.10 17.16 -5.16
CA PHE A 112 1.96 16.80 -3.77
C PHE A 112 1.43 17.96 -2.92
N GLN A 113 1.98 19.16 -3.10
CA GLN A 113 1.51 20.39 -2.44
C GLN A 113 0.03 20.69 -2.74
N LYS A 114 -0.40 20.50 -3.98
CA LYS A 114 -1.80 20.64 -4.37
C LYS A 114 -2.71 19.65 -3.62
N GLU A 115 -2.30 18.40 -3.43
CA GLU A 115 -3.08 17.41 -2.69
C GLU A 115 -3.11 17.72 -1.18
N ILE A 116 -1.99 18.19 -0.59
CA ILE A 116 -1.96 18.64 0.82
C ILE A 116 -2.91 19.80 1.04
N THR A 117 -2.76 20.88 0.26
CA THR A 117 -3.55 22.12 0.45
C THR A 117 -5.04 21.91 0.22
N SER A 118 -5.41 20.94 -0.58
CA SER A 118 -6.82 20.57 -0.83
C SER A 118 -7.40 19.59 0.19
N GLY A 119 -6.62 19.16 1.20
CA GLY A 119 -7.06 18.17 2.21
C GLY A 119 -7.38 16.80 1.66
N ARG A 120 -6.83 16.45 0.47
CA ARG A 120 -7.16 15.19 -0.22
C ARG A 120 -6.25 14.02 0.12
N LEU A 121 -5.25 14.23 0.98
CA LEU A 121 -4.42 13.12 1.44
C LEU A 121 -5.22 12.21 2.38
N MET A 122 -5.10 10.92 2.13
CA MET A 122 -5.78 9.88 2.88
C MET A 122 -4.79 9.12 3.74
N ASP A 123 -5.24 8.71 4.92
CA ASP A 123 -4.49 7.83 5.82
C ASP A 123 -5.35 6.63 6.25
N ALA A 124 -4.78 5.77 7.10
CA ALA A 124 -5.46 4.56 7.53
C ALA A 124 -6.71 4.86 8.38
N ASP A 125 -6.69 5.92 9.18
CA ASP A 125 -7.80 6.25 10.07
C ASP A 125 -9.01 6.84 9.33
N ASP A 126 -8.84 7.34 8.10
CA ASP A 126 -9.97 7.69 7.23
C ASP A 126 -10.88 6.48 6.90
N PHE A 127 -10.37 5.26 7.07
CA PHE A 127 -11.13 4.02 6.87
C PHE A 127 -11.70 3.44 8.16
N SER A 128 -11.59 4.13 9.29
CA SER A 128 -12.02 3.62 10.60
C SER A 128 -13.49 3.27 10.67
N SER A 129 -14.38 4.08 10.10
CA SER A 129 -15.83 3.82 10.11
C SER A 129 -16.20 2.52 9.37
N ILE A 130 -15.59 2.30 8.21
CA ILE A 130 -15.82 1.06 7.43
C ILE A 130 -15.23 -0.14 8.16
N LEU A 131 -14.03 -0.01 8.72
CA LEU A 131 -13.42 -1.08 9.49
C LEU A 131 -14.27 -1.44 10.71
N GLY A 132 -14.74 -0.45 11.47
CA GLY A 132 -15.62 -0.65 12.61
C GLY A 132 -16.91 -1.38 12.24
N TYR A 133 -17.55 -0.98 11.13
CA TYR A 133 -18.70 -1.69 10.59
C TYR A 133 -18.38 -3.15 10.27
N ARG A 134 -17.27 -3.42 9.59
CA ARG A 134 -16.86 -4.79 9.25
C ARG A 134 -16.56 -5.65 10.49
N ILE A 135 -15.86 -5.08 11.47
CA ILE A 135 -15.55 -5.79 12.74
C ILE A 135 -16.81 -6.17 13.49
N LEU A 136 -17.82 -5.29 13.53
CA LEU A 136 -19.09 -5.54 14.23
C LEU A 136 -20.00 -6.50 13.47
N SER A 137 -20.05 -6.41 12.14
CA SER A 137 -20.97 -7.19 11.30
C SER A 137 -20.50 -8.61 11.01
N CYS A 138 -19.18 -8.88 11.03
CA CYS A 138 -18.65 -10.21 10.72
C CYS A 138 -18.76 -11.18 11.88
N ILE A 139 -19.19 -12.41 11.58
CA ILE A 139 -19.06 -13.55 12.49
C ILE A 139 -17.67 -14.17 12.39
N LYS A 140 -17.30 -14.99 13.40
CA LYS A 140 -15.96 -15.61 13.46
C LYS A 140 -15.58 -16.36 12.19
N LYS A 141 -16.49 -17.15 11.62
CA LYS A 141 -16.26 -17.97 10.41
C LYS A 141 -15.95 -17.09 9.18
N GLU A 142 -16.59 -15.94 9.07
CA GLU A 142 -16.31 -14.98 7.99
C GLU A 142 -14.94 -14.33 8.18
N LEU A 143 -14.58 -13.96 9.42
CA LEU A 143 -13.26 -13.44 9.72
C LEU A 143 -12.16 -14.45 9.37
N GLU A 144 -12.32 -15.72 9.77
CA GLU A 144 -11.34 -16.77 9.48
C GLU A 144 -11.18 -17.05 7.97
N ASN A 145 -12.16 -16.70 7.14
CA ASN A 145 -12.05 -16.81 5.69
C ASN A 145 -11.31 -15.63 5.03
N ILE A 146 -11.10 -14.54 5.75
CA ILE A 146 -10.32 -13.39 5.23
C ILE A 146 -8.85 -13.80 5.02
N TYR A 147 -8.26 -13.31 3.93
CA TYR A 147 -6.88 -13.65 3.60
C TYR A 147 -5.88 -13.21 4.68
N ASP A 148 -4.90 -14.06 4.97
CA ASP A 148 -3.88 -13.91 6.03
C ASP A 148 -4.44 -13.92 7.46
N MET A 149 -5.75 -14.08 7.66
CA MET A 149 -6.39 -14.22 8.96
C MET A 149 -6.18 -15.64 9.50
N THR A 150 -5.68 -15.74 10.75
CA THR A 150 -5.62 -17.02 11.46
C THR A 150 -6.71 -17.08 12.52
N PRO A 151 -7.08 -18.29 13.01
CA PRO A 151 -8.08 -18.42 14.08
C PRO A 151 -7.72 -17.61 15.34
N GLU A 152 -6.43 -17.51 15.68
CA GLU A 152 -5.94 -16.72 16.82
C GLU A 152 -6.17 -15.22 16.60
N ILE A 153 -5.91 -14.73 15.37
CA ILE A 153 -6.16 -13.32 15.04
C ILE A 153 -7.64 -13.02 15.04
N ALA A 154 -8.48 -13.88 14.45
CA ALA A 154 -9.93 -13.74 14.46
C ALA A 154 -10.49 -13.68 15.88
N ASN A 155 -10.05 -14.58 16.77
CA ASN A 155 -10.44 -14.58 18.19
C ASN A 155 -10.04 -13.28 18.90
N ARG A 156 -8.83 -12.76 18.60
CA ARG A 156 -8.34 -11.49 19.17
C ARG A 156 -9.17 -10.30 18.70
N ILE A 157 -9.50 -10.24 17.42
CA ILE A 157 -10.37 -9.20 16.84
C ILE A 157 -11.76 -9.24 17.53
N ILE A 158 -12.36 -10.42 17.63
CA ILE A 158 -13.67 -10.58 18.30
C ILE A 158 -13.62 -10.14 19.76
N LYS A 159 -12.57 -10.54 20.49
CA LYS A 159 -12.40 -10.14 21.90
C LYS A 159 -12.30 -8.63 22.06
N ASN A 160 -11.60 -7.96 21.14
CA ASN A 160 -11.29 -6.54 21.24
C ASN A 160 -12.27 -5.64 20.47
N ARG A 161 -13.28 -6.18 19.79
CA ARG A 161 -14.14 -5.41 18.86
C ARG A 161 -14.87 -4.24 19.51
N TYR A 162 -15.20 -4.35 20.79
CA TYR A 162 -15.89 -3.29 21.54
C TYR A 162 -14.94 -2.20 22.08
N HIS A 163 -13.63 -2.39 21.94
CA HIS A 163 -12.59 -1.41 22.27
C HIS A 163 -12.06 -0.70 21.03
N PHE A 164 -12.75 -0.83 19.90
CA PHE A 164 -12.39 -0.18 18.65
C PHE A 164 -12.64 1.34 18.74
N SER A 165 -11.64 2.15 18.41
CA SER A 165 -11.77 3.61 18.29
C SER A 165 -11.31 4.12 16.93
N SER A 166 -10.20 3.61 16.41
CA SER A 166 -9.70 3.94 15.07
C SER A 166 -8.95 2.75 14.45
N PHE A 167 -8.66 2.85 13.17
CA PHE A 167 -7.92 1.82 12.44
C PHE A 167 -6.52 1.60 13.04
N THR A 168 -5.78 2.69 13.24
CA THR A 168 -4.40 2.62 13.76
C THR A 168 -4.36 2.15 15.22
N GLN A 169 -5.29 2.63 16.07
CA GLN A 169 -5.43 2.17 17.44
C GLN A 169 -5.72 0.67 17.47
N PHE A 170 -6.68 0.21 16.69
CA PHE A 170 -7.09 -1.19 16.68
C PHE A 170 -5.97 -2.11 16.12
N CYS A 171 -5.23 -1.64 15.13
CA CYS A 171 -4.04 -2.32 14.64
C CYS A 171 -2.99 -2.48 15.75
N ALA A 172 -2.69 -1.41 16.48
CA ALA A 172 -1.74 -1.42 17.59
C ALA A 172 -2.19 -2.33 18.75
N GLN A 173 -3.46 -2.32 19.08
CA GLN A 173 -4.05 -3.16 20.14
C GLN A 173 -3.99 -4.66 19.81
N ASN A 174 -4.12 -5.02 18.54
CA ASN A 174 -4.17 -6.42 18.09
C ASN A 174 -2.81 -6.99 17.67
N LYS A 175 -1.76 -6.18 17.55
CA LYS A 175 -0.39 -6.67 17.31
C LYS A 175 0.11 -7.53 18.47
N SER A 176 1.11 -8.37 18.21
CA SER A 176 1.82 -9.15 19.22
C SER A 176 3.26 -9.37 18.77
N ARG A 177 4.06 -10.09 19.58
CA ARG A 177 5.42 -10.47 19.20
C ARG A 177 5.46 -11.22 17.85
N ASP A 178 4.48 -12.10 17.61
CA ASP A 178 4.42 -12.94 16.41
C ASP A 178 3.60 -12.30 15.26
N ILE A 179 2.86 -11.23 15.58
CA ILE A 179 2.01 -10.51 14.62
C ILE A 179 2.45 -9.05 14.59
N THR A 180 3.27 -8.72 13.60
CA THR A 180 3.79 -7.36 13.44
C THR A 180 2.65 -6.37 13.14
N TYR A 181 2.87 -5.08 13.44
CA TYR A 181 1.95 -4.00 13.09
C TYR A 181 1.61 -4.00 11.59
N THR A 182 2.61 -4.16 10.73
CA THR A 182 2.43 -4.19 9.27
C THR A 182 1.57 -5.37 8.82
N ARG A 183 1.73 -6.54 9.44
CA ARG A 183 0.88 -7.71 9.15
C ARG A 183 -0.56 -7.46 9.58
N MET A 184 -0.77 -6.93 10.78
CA MET A 184 -2.11 -6.61 11.28
C MET A 184 -2.79 -5.57 10.38
N ASN A 185 -2.08 -4.49 10.01
CA ASN A 185 -2.58 -3.47 9.09
C ASN A 185 -3.06 -4.11 7.76
N ARG A 186 -2.25 -4.98 7.16
CA ARG A 186 -2.63 -5.68 5.92
C ARG A 186 -3.88 -6.56 6.11
N ILE A 187 -3.98 -7.30 7.21
CA ILE A 187 -5.16 -8.13 7.52
C ILE A 187 -6.42 -7.28 7.66
N LEU A 188 -6.35 -6.14 8.36
CA LEU A 188 -7.48 -5.22 8.50
C LEU A 188 -7.90 -4.61 7.16
N LEU A 189 -6.96 -4.32 6.26
CA LEU A 189 -7.27 -3.91 4.89
C LEU A 189 -7.93 -5.04 4.09
N HIS A 190 -7.47 -6.28 4.21
CA HIS A 190 -8.14 -7.43 3.58
C HIS A 190 -9.58 -7.60 4.09
N LEU A 191 -9.84 -7.34 5.38
CA LEU A 191 -11.19 -7.37 5.95
C LEU A 191 -12.09 -6.29 5.33
N ILE A 192 -11.59 -5.06 5.18
CA ILE A 192 -12.31 -3.97 4.50
C ILE A 192 -12.60 -4.34 3.04
N LEU A 193 -11.59 -4.82 2.33
CA LEU A 193 -11.67 -5.19 0.91
C LEU A 193 -12.37 -6.52 0.66
N GLN A 194 -12.73 -7.25 1.72
CA GLN A 194 -13.39 -8.55 1.66
C GLN A 194 -12.58 -9.59 0.85
N MET A 195 -11.25 -9.48 0.86
CA MET A 195 -10.37 -10.44 0.19
C MET A 195 -10.33 -11.74 0.98
N THR A 196 -10.76 -12.83 0.36
CA THR A 196 -10.81 -14.15 1.00
C THR A 196 -9.58 -15.01 0.69
N GLN A 197 -9.37 -16.04 1.49
CA GLN A 197 -8.34 -17.06 1.23
C GLN A 197 -8.62 -17.78 -0.10
N THR A 198 -9.88 -17.99 -0.44
CA THR A 198 -10.31 -18.63 -1.71
C THR A 198 -9.93 -17.76 -2.90
N ASP A 199 -10.20 -16.43 -2.84
CA ASP A 199 -9.86 -15.50 -3.91
C ASP A 199 -8.35 -15.54 -4.19
N VAL A 200 -7.53 -15.41 -3.15
CA VAL A 200 -6.07 -15.41 -3.32
C VAL A 200 -5.55 -16.76 -3.82
N LYS A 201 -6.17 -17.87 -3.43
CA LYS A 201 -5.83 -19.19 -4.00
C LYS A 201 -6.08 -19.23 -5.51
N GLN A 202 -7.23 -18.76 -5.97
CA GLN A 202 -7.56 -18.65 -7.40
C GLN A 202 -6.60 -17.71 -8.13
N TYR A 203 -6.22 -16.57 -7.51
CA TYR A 203 -5.24 -15.64 -8.09
C TYR A 203 -3.85 -16.29 -8.25
N LYS A 204 -3.43 -17.15 -7.32
CA LYS A 204 -2.19 -17.92 -7.45
C LYS A 204 -2.19 -18.87 -8.64
N GLU A 205 -3.32 -19.51 -8.90
CA GLU A 205 -3.48 -20.44 -10.02
C GLU A 205 -3.33 -19.75 -11.38
N THR A 206 -3.58 -18.45 -11.46
CA THR A 206 -3.36 -17.61 -12.65
C THR A 206 -2.04 -16.82 -12.63
N ASP A 207 -1.09 -17.23 -11.79
CA ASP A 207 0.21 -16.53 -11.62
C ASP A 207 0.06 -15.06 -11.20
N TYR A 208 -1.07 -14.66 -10.61
CA TYR A 208 -1.43 -13.30 -10.18
C TYR A 208 -1.53 -12.22 -11.28
N ILE A 209 -1.28 -12.54 -12.54
CA ILE A 209 -1.27 -11.56 -13.63
C ILE A 209 -2.17 -12.03 -14.77
N PRO A 210 -3.51 -12.03 -14.58
CA PRO A 210 -4.43 -12.48 -15.61
C PRO A 210 -4.68 -11.45 -16.71
N TYR A 211 -4.20 -10.20 -16.56
CA TYR A 211 -4.27 -9.13 -17.56
C TYR A 211 -3.20 -8.06 -17.32
N LEU A 212 -2.98 -7.22 -18.31
CA LEU A 212 -2.15 -6.00 -18.23
C LEU A 212 -3.05 -4.78 -18.42
N ARG A 213 -3.05 -3.85 -17.46
CA ARG A 213 -3.82 -2.61 -17.53
C ARG A 213 -2.91 -1.45 -17.95
N ILE A 214 -3.25 -0.79 -19.05
CA ILE A 214 -2.56 0.42 -19.53
C ILE A 214 -3.19 1.63 -18.86
N LEU A 215 -2.42 2.36 -18.05
CA LEU A 215 -2.85 3.57 -17.35
C LEU A 215 -2.54 4.83 -18.15
N GLY A 216 -1.50 4.81 -18.98
CA GLY A 216 -1.10 5.92 -19.81
C GLY A 216 -0.03 5.51 -20.80
N PHE A 217 0.15 6.30 -21.86
CA PHE A 217 1.23 6.14 -22.84
C PHE A 217 1.51 7.45 -23.56
N ARG A 218 2.71 7.54 -24.13
CA ARG A 218 3.10 8.67 -24.98
C ARG A 218 2.38 8.56 -26.34
N LYS A 219 1.99 9.70 -26.91
CA LYS A 219 1.26 9.73 -28.21
C LYS A 219 2.06 9.06 -29.34
N ASP A 220 3.38 9.21 -29.32
CA ASP A 220 4.29 8.59 -30.29
C ASP A 220 4.47 7.07 -30.08
N ALA A 221 4.04 6.52 -28.95
CA ALA A 221 4.18 5.10 -28.62
C ALA A 221 2.97 4.23 -29.03
N SER A 222 2.07 4.71 -29.88
CA SER A 222 0.89 3.96 -30.34
C SER A 222 1.25 2.67 -31.07
N ALA A 223 2.36 2.68 -31.84
CA ALA A 223 2.87 1.49 -32.50
C ALA A 223 3.35 0.42 -31.51
N LEU A 224 4.03 0.83 -30.42
CA LEU A 224 4.44 -0.05 -29.34
C LEU A 224 3.23 -0.67 -28.64
N LEU A 225 2.20 0.13 -28.36
CA LEU A 225 0.94 -0.38 -27.74
C LEU A 225 0.27 -1.43 -28.64
N SER A 226 0.26 -1.21 -29.95
CA SER A 226 -0.27 -2.17 -30.92
C SER A 226 0.54 -3.46 -30.96
N ALA A 227 1.87 -3.37 -30.92
CA ALA A 227 2.76 -4.52 -30.85
C ALA A 227 2.57 -5.29 -29.54
N LEU A 228 2.47 -4.57 -28.40
CA LEU A 228 2.20 -5.18 -27.09
C LEU A 228 0.90 -5.96 -27.08
N LYS A 229 -0.19 -5.40 -27.61
CA LYS A 229 -1.48 -6.09 -27.71
C LYS A 229 -1.45 -7.37 -28.55
N LYS A 230 -0.57 -7.42 -29.58
CA LYS A 230 -0.41 -8.59 -30.45
C LYS A 230 0.45 -9.69 -29.82
N SER A 231 1.47 -9.31 -29.04
CA SER A 231 2.48 -10.24 -28.50
C SER A 231 2.25 -10.66 -27.07
N ALA A 232 1.43 -9.93 -26.30
CA ALA A 232 1.18 -10.25 -24.90
C ALA A 232 0.45 -11.59 -24.74
N LYS A 233 0.91 -12.40 -23.80
CA LYS A 233 0.32 -13.70 -23.45
C LYS A 233 -0.99 -13.56 -22.64
N VAL A 234 -1.25 -12.38 -22.10
CA VAL A 234 -2.45 -12.04 -21.34
C VAL A 234 -3.17 -10.84 -21.97
N PRO A 235 -4.47 -10.68 -21.76
CA PRO A 235 -5.21 -9.54 -22.28
C PRO A 235 -4.62 -8.20 -21.87
N VAL A 236 -4.47 -7.27 -22.80
CA VAL A 236 -4.02 -5.89 -22.55
C VAL A 236 -5.23 -4.97 -22.53
N ILE A 237 -5.56 -4.47 -21.34
CA ILE A 237 -6.75 -3.65 -21.08
C ILE A 237 -6.39 -2.17 -21.24
N SER A 238 -7.13 -1.50 -22.10
CA SER A 238 -7.08 -0.05 -22.28
C SER A 238 -8.37 0.67 -21.87
N LYS A 239 -9.49 -0.06 -21.79
CA LYS A 239 -10.79 0.48 -21.39
C LYS A 239 -11.50 -0.52 -20.45
N LEU A 240 -11.75 -0.10 -19.22
CA LEU A 240 -12.31 -0.98 -18.18
C LEU A 240 -13.71 -1.45 -18.50
N SER A 241 -14.58 -0.58 -19.03
CA SER A 241 -15.95 -0.94 -19.38
C SER A 241 -16.04 -2.01 -20.48
N SER A 242 -15.05 -2.08 -21.38
CA SER A 242 -14.92 -3.19 -22.33
C SER A 242 -14.38 -4.44 -21.65
N ALA A 243 -13.34 -4.29 -20.82
CA ALA A 243 -12.70 -5.40 -20.12
C ALA A 243 -13.67 -6.16 -19.21
N LEU A 244 -14.55 -5.46 -18.50
CA LEU A 244 -15.60 -6.07 -17.67
C LEU A 244 -16.57 -6.98 -18.47
N ARG A 245 -16.71 -6.74 -19.77
CA ARG A 245 -17.56 -7.56 -20.66
C ARG A 245 -16.81 -8.68 -21.36
N THR A 246 -15.50 -8.53 -21.52
CA THR A 246 -14.68 -9.46 -22.31
C THR A 246 -13.83 -10.40 -21.48
N LEU A 247 -13.48 -10.00 -20.25
CA LEU A 247 -12.80 -10.88 -19.31
C LEU A 247 -13.80 -11.79 -18.62
N ASP A 248 -13.40 -13.00 -18.35
CA ASP A 248 -14.16 -14.02 -17.63
C ASP A 248 -13.39 -14.58 -16.43
N GLY A 249 -14.01 -15.48 -15.68
CA GLY A 249 -13.39 -16.21 -14.58
C GLY A 249 -12.63 -15.33 -13.61
N THR A 250 -11.45 -15.79 -13.19
CA THR A 250 -10.56 -15.13 -12.22
C THR A 250 -10.11 -13.75 -12.68
N ALA A 251 -9.89 -13.55 -13.98
CA ALA A 251 -9.48 -12.25 -14.51
C ALA A 251 -10.56 -11.17 -14.30
N ASN A 252 -11.82 -11.50 -14.54
CA ASN A 252 -12.95 -10.60 -14.31
C ASN A 252 -13.14 -10.33 -12.81
N GLN A 253 -12.99 -11.35 -11.96
CA GLN A 253 -13.08 -11.20 -10.51
C GLN A 253 -11.99 -10.26 -9.98
N MET A 254 -10.74 -10.44 -10.39
CA MET A 254 -9.64 -9.54 -10.01
C MET A 254 -9.89 -8.11 -10.48
N LEU A 255 -10.38 -7.92 -11.71
CA LEU A 255 -10.69 -6.58 -12.21
C LEU A 255 -11.80 -5.91 -11.40
N LYS A 256 -12.85 -6.64 -11.03
CA LYS A 256 -13.91 -6.12 -10.14
C LYS A 256 -13.37 -5.75 -8.76
N GLN A 257 -12.44 -6.54 -8.22
CA GLN A 257 -11.80 -6.26 -6.94
C GLN A 257 -10.93 -4.99 -7.02
N ASP A 258 -10.18 -4.80 -8.10
CA ASP A 258 -9.41 -3.57 -8.34
C ASP A 258 -10.30 -2.34 -8.41
N ILE A 259 -11.41 -2.44 -9.15
CA ILE A 259 -12.40 -1.35 -9.29
C ILE A 259 -13.01 -1.05 -7.93
N PHE A 260 -13.49 -2.05 -7.20
CA PHE A 260 -14.06 -1.88 -5.86
C PHE A 260 -13.09 -1.19 -4.89
N SER A 261 -11.82 -1.61 -4.91
CA SER A 261 -10.78 -1.00 -4.05
C SER A 261 -10.59 0.49 -4.34
N SER A 262 -10.58 0.85 -5.63
CA SER A 262 -10.46 2.24 -6.07
C SER A 262 -11.71 3.05 -5.73
N GLU A 263 -12.88 2.50 -5.93
CA GLU A 263 -14.16 3.16 -5.61
C GLU A 263 -14.30 3.40 -4.10
N LEU A 264 -13.91 2.43 -3.29
CA LEU A 264 -13.93 2.57 -1.84
C LEU A 264 -12.98 3.69 -1.37
N TYR A 265 -11.79 3.77 -1.95
CA TYR A 265 -10.84 4.85 -1.67
C TYR A 265 -11.43 6.22 -2.04
N GLU A 266 -11.97 6.37 -3.23
CA GLU A 266 -12.56 7.63 -3.69
C GLU A 266 -13.81 8.00 -2.88
N GLN A 267 -14.60 7.03 -2.43
CA GLN A 267 -15.75 7.29 -1.55
C GLN A 267 -15.29 7.86 -0.20
N GLN A 268 -14.25 7.27 0.42
CA GLN A 268 -13.73 7.79 1.70
C GLN A 268 -13.14 9.19 1.53
N LYS A 269 -12.38 9.41 0.47
CA LYS A 269 -11.84 10.72 0.12
C LYS A 269 -12.96 11.76 -0.09
N THR A 270 -14.05 11.37 -0.74
CA THR A 270 -15.23 12.21 -0.91
C THR A 270 -15.87 12.59 0.44
N GLY A 271 -15.99 11.65 1.34
CA GLY A 271 -16.48 11.89 2.71
C GLY A 271 -15.59 12.89 3.46
N LYS A 272 -14.26 12.73 3.37
CA LYS A 272 -13.27 13.61 3.99
C LYS A 272 -13.31 15.04 3.41
N THR A 273 -13.41 15.19 2.10
CA THR A 273 -13.35 16.49 1.42
C THR A 273 -14.72 17.13 1.22
N LYS A 274 -15.81 16.44 1.62
CA LYS A 274 -17.20 16.86 1.40
C LYS A 274 -17.54 17.19 -0.07
N ASN A 275 -16.79 16.62 -0.99
CA ASN A 275 -17.03 16.75 -2.42
C ASN A 275 -18.05 15.70 -2.90
N ARG A 276 -18.57 15.86 -4.12
CA ARG A 276 -19.44 14.86 -4.73
C ARG A 276 -18.63 13.62 -5.07
N PHE A 277 -19.12 12.44 -4.72
CA PHE A 277 -18.55 11.18 -5.20
C PHE A 277 -18.58 11.14 -6.74
N SER A 278 -17.42 11.15 -7.32
CA SER A 278 -17.23 10.96 -8.75
C SER A 278 -16.22 9.85 -8.95
N CYS A 279 -16.65 8.62 -8.74
CA CYS A 279 -15.86 7.58 -9.29
C CYS A 279 -16.10 7.63 -10.76
N PRO A 280 -15.38 7.43 -11.55
CA PRO A 280 -15.09 6.05 -11.52
C PRO A 280 -13.92 5.64 -12.33
N GLU A 281 -13.29 4.65 -11.86
CA GLU A 281 -12.30 3.92 -12.60
C GLU A 281 -12.77 3.61 -14.03
N CYS A 282 -14.05 3.27 -14.21
CA CYS A 282 -14.61 2.96 -15.53
C CYS A 282 -14.74 4.18 -16.46
N SER A 283 -14.81 5.40 -15.94
CA SER A 283 -14.86 6.65 -16.73
C SER A 283 -13.52 7.34 -16.86
N LYS A 284 -12.48 6.89 -16.14
CA LYS A 284 -11.14 7.44 -16.31
C LYS A 284 -10.60 7.10 -17.70
N GLU A 285 -10.22 8.13 -18.42
CA GLU A 285 -9.53 7.97 -19.70
C GLU A 285 -8.05 7.62 -19.48
N ILE A 286 -7.49 6.93 -20.47
CA ILE A 286 -6.03 6.66 -20.49
C ILE A 286 -5.30 7.99 -20.66
N ILE A 287 -4.30 8.21 -19.81
CA ILE A 287 -3.45 9.39 -19.87
C ILE A 287 -2.60 9.32 -21.17
N ARG A 288 -2.69 10.37 -21.99
CA ARG A 288 -1.88 10.52 -23.22
C ARG A 288 -0.99 11.74 -23.07
N VAL A 289 0.30 11.52 -22.99
CA VAL A 289 1.33 12.56 -22.88
C VAL A 289 2.08 12.74 -24.19
#